data_2f0039b276a0368b9d6cb6c9ba8cd68b
#
_entry.id   2f0039b276a0368b9d6cb6c9ba8cd68b
#
_cell.length_a   1.000
_cell.length_b   1.000
_cell.length_c   1.000
_cell.angle_alpha   90.00
_cell.angle_beta   90.00
_cell.angle_gamma   90.00
#
_symmetry.space_group_name_H-M   'P 1'
#
loop_
_entity.id
_entity.type
_entity.pdbx_description
1 polymer ?
#
loop_
_entity_poly.entity_id
_entity_poly.type
_entity_poly.pdbx_seq_one_letter_code
_entity_poly.pdbx_strand_id
1 'polypeptide(L)'
;MDTITAIRSLRVVRKYKPQPLTEDEVRRIVDSARKTGSSKNTQCWDFMTVRDPGSLKRLSGVTIYAKHLPYAGAAIAQVVDRPDPDYPRSVLWDLGRAAQNITLTAWEMGIGSCPITVKDFDLAAEVLGLPDHKECQYIIALGWPADPDDLTRPPRAGGRKGFEEVVHRERWGQH
;
A
#
# COMPACT_ATOMS: atom_id res chain seq x y z
N MET A 1 15.14 -3.93 11.92
CA MET A 1 14.92 -2.50 12.31
C MET A 1 13.91 -2.48 13.44
N ASP A 2 14.01 -1.58 14.43
CA ASP A 2 12.94 -1.45 15.43
C ASP A 2 11.74 -0.68 14.85
N THR A 3 10.56 -0.89 15.46
CA THR A 3 9.29 -0.36 14.95
C THR A 3 9.26 1.17 14.87
N ILE A 4 9.80 1.86 15.86
CA ILE A 4 9.79 3.33 15.90
C ILE A 4 10.67 3.90 14.79
N THR A 5 11.85 3.31 14.60
CA THR A 5 12.75 3.68 13.50
C THR A 5 12.08 3.43 12.14
N ALA A 6 11.41 2.29 11.95
CA ALA A 6 10.68 1.98 10.71
C ALA A 6 9.60 3.04 10.42
N ILE A 7 8.77 3.37 11.41
CA ILE A 7 7.69 4.38 11.27
C ILE A 7 8.27 5.76 10.92
N ARG A 8 9.36 6.17 11.57
CA ARG A 8 9.98 7.50 11.37
C ARG A 8 10.72 7.61 10.04
N SER A 9 11.34 6.52 9.59
CA SER A 9 12.16 6.51 8.37
C SER A 9 11.38 6.16 7.09
N LEU A 10 10.21 5.52 7.18
CA LEU A 10 9.42 5.11 6.02
C LEU A 10 9.17 6.27 5.06
N ARG A 11 9.49 6.06 3.79
CA ARG A 11 9.28 6.99 2.68
C ARG A 11 8.56 6.31 1.52
N VAL A 12 7.82 7.08 0.76
CA VAL A 12 7.24 6.62 -0.51
C VAL A 12 8.32 6.64 -1.59
N VAL A 13 8.50 5.51 -2.26
CA VAL A 13 9.42 5.35 -3.39
C VAL A 13 8.63 5.07 -4.67
N ARG A 14 8.97 5.77 -5.76
CA ARG A 14 8.31 5.66 -7.07
C ARG A 14 9.28 5.40 -8.23
N LYS A 15 10.57 5.33 -7.95
CA LYS A 15 11.59 5.00 -8.94
C LYS A 15 12.25 3.70 -8.52
N TYR A 16 12.17 2.70 -9.36
CA TYR A 16 12.63 1.36 -9.06
C TYR A 16 13.73 0.92 -10.02
N LYS A 17 14.62 0.05 -9.54
CA LYS A 17 15.54 -0.71 -10.40
C LYS A 17 14.73 -1.68 -11.26
N PRO A 18 15.18 -2.02 -12.49
CA PRO A 18 14.54 -3.01 -13.33
C PRO A 18 14.82 -4.44 -12.82
N GLN A 19 14.44 -4.69 -11.57
CA GLN A 19 14.68 -5.94 -10.86
C GLN A 19 13.37 -6.43 -10.26
N PRO A 20 12.84 -7.58 -10.70
CA PRO A 20 11.64 -8.16 -10.10
C PRO A 20 11.91 -8.56 -8.64
N LEU A 21 10.87 -8.56 -7.84
CA LEU A 21 10.90 -9.17 -6.51
C LEU A 21 10.74 -10.69 -6.64
N THR A 22 11.45 -11.43 -5.81
CA THR A 22 11.30 -12.88 -5.72
C THR A 22 9.95 -13.28 -5.11
N GLU A 23 9.54 -14.52 -5.31
CA GLU A 23 8.33 -15.07 -4.70
C GLU A 23 8.38 -15.00 -3.16
N ASP A 24 9.55 -15.33 -2.58
CA ASP A 24 9.74 -15.32 -1.13
C ASP A 24 9.66 -13.91 -0.54
N GLU A 25 10.20 -12.90 -1.23
CA GLU A 25 10.08 -11.50 -0.81
C GLU A 25 8.62 -11.04 -0.81
N VAL A 26 7.91 -11.32 -1.89
CA VAL A 26 6.47 -10.98 -2.00
C VAL A 26 5.66 -11.73 -0.95
N ARG A 27 5.89 -13.03 -0.76
CA ARG A 27 5.23 -13.86 0.25
C ARG A 27 5.42 -13.32 1.65
N ARG A 28 6.65 -12.95 2.02
CA ARG A 28 6.96 -12.36 3.33
C ARG A 28 6.20 -11.08 3.57
N ILE A 29 6.11 -10.22 2.56
CA ILE A 29 5.38 -8.95 2.64
C ILE A 29 3.86 -9.19 2.77
N VAL A 30 3.29 -10.08 1.96
CA VAL A 30 1.84 -10.40 2.00
C VAL A 30 1.46 -11.08 3.32
N ASP A 31 2.34 -11.93 3.88
CA ASP A 31 2.06 -12.57 5.18
C ASP A 31 1.90 -11.54 6.30
N SER A 32 2.64 -10.43 6.25
CA SER A 32 2.46 -9.34 7.22
C SER A 32 1.09 -8.64 7.09
N ALA A 33 0.60 -8.48 5.87
CA ALA A 33 -0.74 -7.96 5.61
C ALA A 33 -1.82 -8.89 6.15
N ARG A 34 -1.70 -10.18 5.86
CA ARG A 34 -2.63 -11.23 6.32
C ARG A 34 -2.74 -11.30 7.85
N LYS A 35 -1.67 -10.96 8.57
CA LYS A 35 -1.65 -10.92 10.05
C LYS A 35 -2.23 -9.64 10.66
N THR A 36 -2.73 -8.73 9.84
CA THR A 36 -3.40 -7.52 10.34
C THR A 36 -4.69 -7.89 11.07
N GLY A 37 -4.94 -7.27 12.21
CA GLY A 37 -6.24 -7.42 12.88
C GLY A 37 -7.37 -6.77 12.07
N SER A 38 -8.56 -7.33 12.12
CA SER A 38 -9.75 -6.77 11.47
C SER A 38 -10.90 -6.59 12.46
N SER A 39 -11.84 -5.72 12.14
CA SER A 39 -13.06 -5.51 12.92
C SER A 39 -13.80 -6.84 13.08
N LYS A 40 -14.12 -7.21 14.33
CA LYS A 40 -14.78 -8.50 14.66
C LYS A 40 -14.09 -9.74 14.07
N ASN A 41 -12.81 -9.63 13.69
CA ASN A 41 -12.05 -10.67 13.00
C ASN A 41 -12.69 -11.14 11.68
N THR A 42 -13.38 -10.25 10.96
CA THR A 42 -14.09 -10.59 9.72
C THR A 42 -13.16 -10.90 8.55
N GLN A 43 -11.94 -10.35 8.57
CA GLN A 43 -10.91 -10.59 7.55
C GLN A 43 -11.45 -10.46 6.11
N CYS A 44 -12.23 -9.42 5.87
CA CYS A 44 -12.98 -9.17 4.63
C CYS A 44 -12.12 -8.68 3.47
N TRP A 45 -10.88 -9.10 3.40
CA TRP A 45 -9.93 -8.75 2.34
C TRP A 45 -9.37 -9.98 1.64
N ASP A 46 -9.03 -9.79 0.39
CA ASP A 46 -8.14 -10.66 -0.36
C ASP A 46 -6.91 -9.86 -0.82
N PHE A 47 -5.78 -10.51 -0.94
CA PHE A 47 -4.55 -9.92 -1.46
C PHE A 47 -4.14 -10.64 -2.74
N MET A 48 -4.03 -9.86 -3.83
CA MET A 48 -3.54 -10.39 -5.09
C MET A 48 -2.12 -9.88 -5.35
N THR A 49 -1.21 -10.78 -5.63
CA THR A 49 0.17 -10.44 -6.00
C THR A 49 0.29 -10.36 -7.52
N VAL A 50 0.83 -9.26 -8.02
CA VAL A 50 1.03 -9.01 -9.45
C VAL A 50 2.52 -8.83 -9.71
N ARG A 51 3.10 -9.71 -10.54
CA ARG A 51 4.51 -9.67 -10.92
C ARG A 51 4.71 -9.64 -12.43
N ASP A 52 3.66 -9.96 -13.20
CA ASP A 52 3.68 -9.90 -14.65
C ASP A 52 3.82 -8.45 -15.15
N PRO A 53 4.87 -8.12 -15.95
CA PRO A 53 5.07 -6.76 -16.45
C PRO A 53 3.92 -6.21 -17.28
N GLY A 54 3.23 -7.08 -18.04
CA GLY A 54 2.07 -6.69 -18.83
C GLY A 54 0.90 -6.23 -17.95
N SER A 55 0.60 -6.98 -16.90
CA SER A 55 -0.42 -6.64 -15.92
C SER A 55 -0.06 -5.38 -15.13
N LEU A 56 1.19 -5.22 -14.67
CA LEU A 56 1.67 -4.00 -14.03
C LEU A 56 1.51 -2.77 -14.94
N LYS A 57 1.84 -2.92 -16.22
CA LYS A 57 1.65 -1.85 -17.21
C LYS A 57 0.18 -1.50 -17.39
N ARG A 58 -0.71 -2.49 -17.52
CA ARG A 58 -2.16 -2.24 -17.65
C ARG A 58 -2.73 -1.59 -16.40
N LEU A 59 -2.35 -2.06 -15.20
CA LEU A 59 -2.79 -1.47 -13.92
C LEU A 59 -2.32 -0.02 -13.73
N SER A 60 -1.32 0.46 -14.48
CA SER A 60 -0.95 1.87 -14.41
C SER A 60 -2.03 2.83 -14.93
N GLY A 61 -3.05 2.31 -15.63
CA GLY A 61 -4.22 3.04 -16.10
C GLY A 61 -5.27 3.32 -15.02
N VAL A 62 -5.25 2.60 -13.89
CA VAL A 62 -6.31 2.72 -12.84
C VAL A 62 -6.38 4.12 -12.20
N THR A 63 -5.35 4.94 -12.37
CA THR A 63 -5.31 6.34 -11.98
C THR A 63 -4.10 7.06 -12.61
N ILE A 64 -4.21 8.37 -12.80
CA ILE A 64 -3.09 9.20 -13.30
C ILE A 64 -1.86 9.19 -12.38
N TYR A 65 -2.01 8.77 -11.14
CA TYR A 65 -0.94 8.69 -10.14
C TYR A 65 -0.19 7.34 -10.14
N ALA A 66 -0.62 6.36 -10.95
CA ALA A 66 -0.05 5.01 -10.99
C ALA A 66 1.08 4.82 -12.02
N LYS A 67 1.61 5.90 -12.61
CA LYS A 67 2.61 5.87 -13.70
C LYS A 67 3.93 5.17 -13.34
N HIS A 68 4.17 4.86 -12.08
CA HIS A 68 5.35 4.13 -11.62
C HIS A 68 5.14 2.60 -11.58
N LEU A 69 3.90 2.11 -11.68
CA LEU A 69 3.59 0.67 -11.67
C LEU A 69 4.32 -0.15 -12.75
N PRO A 70 4.47 0.32 -14.01
CA PRO A 70 5.18 -0.45 -15.04
C PRO A 70 6.65 -0.77 -14.70
N TYR A 71 7.22 -0.03 -13.76
CA TYR A 71 8.62 -0.16 -13.33
C TYR A 71 8.75 -0.86 -11.97
N ALA A 72 7.65 -1.24 -11.34
CA ALA A 72 7.66 -1.93 -10.06
C ALA A 72 8.16 -3.38 -10.23
N GLY A 73 8.85 -3.89 -9.21
CA GLY A 73 9.27 -5.29 -9.16
C GLY A 73 8.11 -6.24 -8.82
N ALA A 74 7.06 -5.72 -8.19
CA ALA A 74 5.78 -6.39 -7.92
C ALA A 74 4.74 -5.35 -7.48
N ALA A 75 3.47 -5.76 -7.42
CA ALA A 75 2.42 -5.02 -6.74
C ALA A 75 1.54 -5.95 -5.90
N ILE A 76 0.94 -5.42 -4.85
CA ILE A 76 -0.09 -6.11 -4.05
C ILE A 76 -1.39 -5.33 -4.19
N ALA A 77 -2.41 -5.96 -4.77
CA ALA A 77 -3.75 -5.42 -4.84
C ALA A 77 -4.56 -5.85 -3.60
N GLN A 78 -5.24 -4.90 -2.98
CA GLN A 78 -6.15 -5.13 -1.85
C GLN A 78 -7.57 -5.16 -2.40
N VAL A 79 -8.18 -6.33 -2.34
CA VAL A 79 -9.49 -6.64 -2.89
C VAL A 79 -10.47 -6.90 -1.75
N VAL A 80 -11.68 -6.46 -1.92
CA VAL A 80 -12.78 -6.66 -0.96
C VAL A 80 -14.05 -7.03 -1.71
N ASP A 81 -15.09 -7.43 -0.99
CA ASP A 81 -16.42 -7.52 -1.58
C ASP A 81 -16.86 -6.13 -2.03
N ARG A 82 -17.54 -6.06 -3.19
CA ARG A 82 -17.99 -4.79 -3.76
C ARG A 82 -18.88 -4.06 -2.75
N PRO A 83 -18.57 -2.78 -2.43
CA PRO A 83 -19.32 -2.05 -1.43
C PRO A 83 -20.78 -1.89 -1.82
N ASP A 84 -21.68 -2.21 -0.88
CA ASP A 84 -23.06 -1.72 -0.91
C ASP A 84 -23.19 -0.46 -0.02
N PRO A 85 -24.36 0.21 0.01
CA PRO A 85 -24.58 1.39 0.84
C PRO A 85 -24.27 1.19 2.34
N ASP A 86 -24.34 -0.06 2.82
CA ASP A 86 -24.09 -0.44 4.22
C ASP A 86 -22.64 -0.88 4.46
N TYR A 87 -21.75 -0.65 3.48
CA TYR A 87 -20.33 -1.06 3.57
C TYR A 87 -19.67 -0.52 4.84
N PRO A 88 -19.18 -1.40 5.73
CA PRO A 88 -18.65 -0.94 7.00
C PRO A 88 -17.40 -0.08 6.80
N ARG A 89 -17.39 1.14 7.34
CA ARG A 89 -16.17 1.99 7.36
C ARG A 89 -14.96 1.28 7.93
N SER A 90 -15.17 0.29 8.79
CA SER A 90 -14.12 -0.57 9.35
C SER A 90 -13.31 -1.31 8.28
N VAL A 91 -13.89 -1.66 7.13
CA VAL A 91 -13.17 -2.36 6.06
C VAL A 91 -12.05 -1.49 5.49
N LEU A 92 -12.34 -0.23 5.15
CA LEU A 92 -11.31 0.69 4.66
C LEU A 92 -10.23 0.98 5.73
N TRP A 93 -10.64 1.05 6.99
CA TRP A 93 -9.72 1.16 8.11
C TRP A 93 -8.79 -0.05 8.19
N ASP A 94 -9.34 -1.25 8.09
CA ASP A 94 -8.59 -2.50 8.15
C ASP A 94 -7.64 -2.64 6.96
N LEU A 95 -8.08 -2.25 5.73
CA LEU A 95 -7.21 -2.19 4.55
C LEU A 95 -6.04 -1.20 4.74
N GLY A 96 -6.27 -0.03 5.34
CA GLY A 96 -5.22 0.93 5.65
C GLY A 96 -4.18 0.36 6.62
N ARG A 97 -4.62 -0.40 7.62
CA ARG A 97 -3.72 -1.12 8.55
C ARG A 97 -2.90 -2.19 7.83
N ALA A 98 -3.53 -2.97 6.95
CA ALA A 98 -2.85 -3.97 6.15
C ALA A 98 -1.84 -3.34 5.18
N ALA A 99 -2.20 -2.24 4.52
CA ALA A 99 -1.29 -1.46 3.67
C ALA A 99 -0.07 -0.95 4.46
N GLN A 100 -0.27 -0.50 5.70
CA GLN A 100 0.84 -0.06 6.55
C GLN A 100 1.78 -1.22 6.90
N ASN A 101 1.25 -2.41 7.20
CA ASN A 101 2.07 -3.59 7.45
C ASN A 101 2.88 -3.99 6.20
N ILE A 102 2.27 -3.96 5.01
CA ILE A 102 2.96 -4.17 3.72
C ILE A 102 4.14 -3.21 3.59
N THR A 103 3.89 -1.90 3.76
CA THR A 103 4.90 -0.87 3.52
C THR A 103 6.04 -0.92 4.54
N LEU A 104 5.75 -1.18 5.81
CA LEU A 104 6.77 -1.31 6.86
C LEU A 104 7.62 -2.56 6.67
N THR A 105 7.01 -3.71 6.31
CA THR A 105 7.74 -4.95 6.05
C THR A 105 8.63 -4.81 4.82
N ALA A 106 8.13 -4.22 3.74
CA ALA A 106 8.94 -3.92 2.57
C ALA A 106 10.12 -3.01 2.92
N TRP A 107 9.87 -1.96 3.71
CA TRP A 107 10.89 -1.00 4.14
C TRP A 107 12.01 -1.66 4.95
N GLU A 108 11.67 -2.56 5.88
CA GLU A 108 12.65 -3.33 6.65
C GLU A 108 13.55 -4.20 5.76
N MET A 109 12.99 -4.67 4.64
CA MET A 109 13.73 -5.46 3.65
C MET A 109 14.53 -4.60 2.66
N GLY A 110 14.51 -3.27 2.77
CA GLY A 110 15.14 -2.36 1.82
C GLY A 110 14.35 -2.18 0.51
N ILE A 111 13.10 -2.61 0.48
CA ILE A 111 12.20 -2.51 -0.66
C ILE A 111 11.35 -1.25 -0.52
N GLY A 112 11.40 -0.39 -1.54
CA GLY A 112 10.57 0.80 -1.63
C GLY A 112 9.13 0.46 -1.96
N SER A 113 8.19 1.28 -1.49
CA SER A 113 6.76 1.10 -1.74
C SER A 113 6.04 2.40 -2.05
N CYS A 114 4.93 2.30 -2.78
CA CYS A 114 4.02 3.41 -3.03
C CYS A 114 2.57 2.91 -3.07
N PRO A 115 1.74 3.27 -2.07
CA PRO A 115 0.30 3.02 -2.12
C PRO A 115 -0.41 3.85 -3.19
N ILE A 116 -1.38 3.24 -3.86
CA ILE A 116 -2.17 3.79 -4.96
C ILE A 116 -3.64 3.55 -4.66
N THR A 117 -4.46 4.59 -4.70
CA THR A 117 -5.92 4.46 -4.67
C THR A 117 -6.41 4.17 -6.08
N VAL A 118 -7.17 3.12 -6.25
CA VAL A 118 -7.82 2.78 -7.51
C VAL A 118 -8.94 3.79 -7.79
N LYS A 119 -9.06 4.24 -9.03
CA LYS A 119 -10.14 5.12 -9.50
C LYS A 119 -10.95 4.47 -10.63
N ASP A 120 -10.28 3.70 -11.47
CA ASP A 120 -10.91 2.90 -12.51
C ASP A 120 -11.00 1.45 -11.99
N PHE A 121 -12.14 1.15 -11.36
CA PHE A 121 -12.41 -0.16 -10.77
C PHE A 121 -12.65 -1.23 -11.84
N ASP A 122 -13.24 -0.84 -12.96
CA ASP A 122 -13.53 -1.77 -14.06
C ASP A 122 -12.24 -2.25 -14.74
N LEU A 123 -11.32 -1.32 -14.99
CA LEU A 123 -9.99 -1.69 -15.51
C LEU A 123 -9.23 -2.58 -14.51
N ALA A 124 -9.30 -2.26 -13.22
CA ALA A 124 -8.66 -3.09 -12.20
C ALA A 124 -9.26 -4.50 -12.17
N ALA A 125 -10.59 -4.61 -12.21
CA ALA A 125 -11.29 -5.89 -12.24
C ALA A 125 -10.93 -6.70 -13.49
N GLU A 126 -10.91 -6.08 -14.67
CA GLU A 126 -10.52 -6.73 -15.92
C GLU A 126 -9.09 -7.29 -15.84
N VAL A 127 -8.12 -6.47 -15.43
CA VAL A 127 -6.70 -6.87 -15.38
C VAL A 127 -6.45 -7.96 -14.35
N LEU A 128 -7.12 -7.89 -13.19
CA LEU A 128 -6.97 -8.83 -12.09
C LEU A 128 -7.88 -10.07 -12.23
N GLY A 129 -8.81 -10.09 -13.19
CA GLY A 129 -9.77 -11.18 -13.36
C GLY A 129 -10.71 -11.32 -12.17
N LEU A 130 -11.15 -10.20 -11.60
CA LEU A 130 -12.04 -10.20 -10.44
C LEU A 130 -13.45 -10.62 -10.83
N PRO A 131 -14.14 -11.42 -9.99
CA PRO A 131 -15.56 -11.67 -10.20
C PRO A 131 -16.38 -10.41 -9.85
N ASP A 132 -17.63 -10.34 -10.37
CA ASP A 132 -18.50 -9.15 -10.28
C ASP A 132 -18.74 -8.63 -8.85
N HIS A 133 -18.68 -9.51 -7.86
CA HIS A 133 -18.89 -9.17 -6.46
C HIS A 133 -17.62 -8.68 -5.74
N LYS A 134 -16.46 -8.62 -6.42
CA LYS A 134 -15.19 -8.15 -5.85
C LYS A 134 -14.76 -6.82 -6.45
N GLU A 135 -14.04 -6.03 -5.67
CA GLU A 135 -13.50 -4.75 -6.08
C GLU A 135 -12.09 -4.51 -5.51
N CYS A 136 -11.18 -4.01 -6.33
CA CYS A 136 -9.84 -3.63 -5.90
C CYS A 136 -9.85 -2.17 -5.41
N GLN A 137 -9.60 -1.95 -4.12
CA GLN A 137 -9.61 -0.61 -3.51
C GLN A 137 -8.26 0.08 -3.61
N TYR A 138 -7.18 -0.66 -3.36
CA TYR A 138 -5.82 -0.12 -3.32
C TYR A 138 -4.84 -1.07 -3.98
N ILE A 139 -3.76 -0.50 -4.52
CA ILE A 139 -2.62 -1.24 -5.04
C ILE A 139 -1.37 -0.67 -4.38
N ILE A 140 -0.50 -1.53 -3.85
CA ILE A 140 0.79 -1.14 -3.32
C ILE A 140 1.88 -1.58 -4.30
N ALA A 141 2.48 -0.61 -5.00
CA ALA A 141 3.64 -0.86 -5.84
C ALA A 141 4.87 -1.12 -4.95
N LEU A 142 5.69 -2.10 -5.31
CA LEU A 142 6.88 -2.54 -4.58
C LEU A 142 8.06 -2.66 -5.54
N GLY A 143 9.26 -2.28 -5.10
CA GLY A 143 10.46 -2.46 -5.92
C GLY A 143 11.72 -1.99 -5.22
N TRP A 144 12.86 -2.47 -5.69
CA TRP A 144 14.15 -2.00 -5.23
C TRP A 144 14.35 -0.53 -5.63
N PRO A 145 14.64 0.39 -4.69
CA PRO A 145 14.84 1.79 -5.02
C PRO A 145 15.93 1.99 -6.08
N ALA A 146 15.65 2.80 -7.11
CA ALA A 146 16.64 3.13 -8.12
C ALA A 146 17.79 3.96 -7.53
N ASP A 147 17.47 4.80 -6.55
CA ASP A 147 18.42 5.58 -5.76
C ASP A 147 18.44 5.04 -4.33
N PRO A 148 19.59 4.55 -3.84
CA PRO A 148 19.71 4.10 -2.44
C PRO A 148 19.37 5.18 -1.41
N ASP A 149 19.61 6.45 -1.74
CA ASP A 149 19.30 7.58 -0.87
C ASP A 149 17.79 7.76 -0.63
N ASP A 150 16.94 7.17 -1.47
CA ASP A 150 15.49 7.13 -1.23
C ASP A 150 15.12 6.46 0.10
N LEU A 151 15.98 5.59 0.63
CA LEU A 151 15.78 4.90 1.92
C LEU A 151 16.25 5.72 3.13
N THR A 152 17.12 6.71 2.92
CA THR A 152 17.79 7.46 3.99
C THR A 152 17.51 8.96 3.97
N ARG A 153 16.98 9.48 2.87
CA ARG A 153 16.74 10.91 2.69
C ARG A 153 15.85 11.49 3.80
N PRO A 154 16.09 12.73 4.22
CA PRO A 154 15.27 13.40 5.21
C PRO A 154 13.83 13.59 4.71
N PRO A 155 12.86 13.83 5.61
CA PRO A 155 11.53 14.28 5.23
C PRO A 155 11.60 15.52 4.33
N ARG A 156 10.60 15.69 3.46
CA ARG A 156 10.48 16.91 2.65
C ARG A 156 10.39 18.13 3.58
N ALA A 157 10.84 19.29 3.07
CA ALA A 157 10.62 20.57 3.72
C ALA A 157 9.12 20.73 4.08
N GLY A 158 8.83 21.21 5.29
CA GLY A 158 7.49 21.24 5.86
C GLY A 158 7.08 19.96 6.62
N GLY A 159 7.73 18.83 6.39
CA GLY A 159 7.63 17.60 7.20
C GLY A 159 6.22 17.15 7.58
N ARG A 160 6.02 16.87 8.84
CA ARG A 160 4.72 16.66 9.49
C ARG A 160 4.34 17.92 10.27
N LYS A 161 3.05 18.16 10.42
CA LYS A 161 2.54 19.19 11.33
C LYS A 161 3.12 19.01 12.72
N GLY A 162 3.27 20.12 13.45
CA GLY A 162 3.72 20.08 14.83
C GLY A 162 2.75 19.29 15.72
N PHE A 163 3.28 18.75 16.82
CA PHE A 163 2.48 17.92 17.72
C PHE A 163 1.23 18.68 18.20
N GLU A 164 1.39 19.91 18.67
CA GLU A 164 0.30 20.74 19.20
C GLU A 164 -0.70 21.22 18.11
N GLU A 165 -0.35 21.12 16.82
CA GLU A 165 -1.28 21.42 15.72
C GLU A 165 -2.31 20.32 15.50
N VAL A 166 -2.03 19.09 15.91
CA VAL A 166 -2.84 17.90 15.58
C VAL A 166 -3.26 17.09 16.81
N VAL A 167 -2.73 17.39 17.97
CA VAL A 167 -3.06 16.71 19.22
C VAL A 167 -3.78 17.68 20.16
N HIS A 168 -5.02 17.35 20.48
CA HIS A 168 -5.86 18.09 21.41
C HIS A 168 -6.08 17.22 22.65
N ARG A 169 -6.07 17.84 23.84
CA ARG A 169 -6.25 17.15 25.12
C ARG A 169 -7.71 17.28 25.56
N GLU A 170 -8.38 16.14 25.76
CA GLU A 170 -9.76 16.02 26.24
C GLU A 170 -10.79 16.69 25.31
N ARG A 171 -10.57 17.92 24.86
CA ARG A 171 -11.48 18.69 24.00
C ARG A 171 -10.75 19.33 22.85
N TRP A 172 -11.44 19.49 21.73
CA TRP A 172 -10.92 20.17 20.56
C TRP A 172 -10.42 21.58 20.92
N GLY A 173 -9.20 21.93 20.48
CA GLY A 173 -8.59 23.24 20.75
C GLY A 173 -7.86 23.35 22.08
N GLN A 174 -7.85 22.33 22.93
CA GLN A 174 -7.02 22.28 24.14
C GLN A 174 -5.71 21.54 23.81
N HIS A 175 -4.58 22.20 24.06
CA HIS A 175 -3.23 21.69 23.78
C HIS A 175 -2.41 21.49 25.04
#